data_c83ac3642fa8030b3f0a75ef75f7ce21
#
_entry.id   c83ac3642fa8030b3f0a75ef75f7ce21
#
_cell.length_a   1.000
_cell.length_b   1.000
_cell.length_c   1.000
_cell.angle_alpha   90.00
_cell.angle_beta   90.00
_cell.angle_gamma   90.00
#
_symmetry.space_group_name_H-M   'P 1'
#
loop_
_entity.id
_entity.type
_entity.pdbx_description
1 polymer ?
#
loop_
_entity_poly.entity_id
_entity_poly.type
_entity_poly.pdbx_seq_one_letter_code
_entity_poly.pdbx_strand_id
1 'polypeptide(L)'
;MAATDTHRAIEAVFRVERAKLIAGLARIVRDVGLAEELAQDALVAALEQWPSSGIPDRPGAWLMATSKHRALDALRRSKLAARKHDEFG
;
A
#
# COMPACT_ATOMS: atom_id res chain seq x y z
N MET A 1 20.72 -11.28 13.11
CA MET A 1 20.20 -12.41 12.47
C MET A 1 18.72 -12.38 12.34
N ALA A 2 17.99 -12.25 13.45
CA ALA A 2 16.54 -12.23 13.41
C ALA A 2 16.00 -11.13 12.50
N ALA A 3 16.59 -9.92 12.51
CA ALA A 3 16.14 -8.81 11.69
C ALA A 3 16.22 -9.10 10.18
N THR A 4 17.36 -9.68 9.74
CA THR A 4 17.54 -10.03 8.33
C THR A 4 16.59 -11.14 7.90
N ASP A 5 16.42 -12.16 8.74
CA ASP A 5 15.52 -13.27 8.44
C ASP A 5 14.06 -12.80 8.41
N THR A 6 13.70 -11.90 9.32
CA THR A 6 12.36 -11.32 9.36
C THR A 6 12.11 -10.49 8.10
N HIS A 7 13.06 -9.66 7.68
CA HIS A 7 12.93 -8.86 6.47
C HIS A 7 12.78 -9.74 5.24
N ARG A 8 13.54 -10.84 5.15
CA ARG A 8 13.41 -11.77 4.03
C ARG A 8 12.04 -12.43 4.00
N ALA A 9 11.53 -12.80 5.17
CA ALA A 9 10.20 -13.39 5.27
C ALA A 9 9.12 -12.42 4.82
N ILE A 10 9.23 -11.14 5.24
CA ILE A 10 8.29 -10.11 4.84
C ILE A 10 8.35 -9.87 3.34
N GLU A 11 9.53 -9.78 2.77
CA GLU A 11 9.69 -9.59 1.33
C GLU A 11 9.15 -10.78 0.53
N ALA A 12 9.31 -12.00 1.04
CA ALA A 12 8.77 -13.19 0.40
C ALA A 12 7.24 -13.17 0.38
N VAL A 13 6.64 -12.78 1.50
CA VAL A 13 5.18 -12.61 1.59
C VAL A 13 4.71 -11.55 0.61
N PHE A 14 5.39 -10.41 0.57
CA PHE A 14 5.03 -9.32 -0.33
C PHE A 14 5.13 -9.74 -1.79
N ARG A 15 6.15 -10.51 -2.13
CA ARG A 15 6.33 -11.00 -3.51
C ARG A 15 5.14 -11.84 -3.95
N VAL A 16 4.61 -12.65 -3.04
CA VAL A 16 3.42 -13.49 -3.33
C VAL A 16 2.17 -12.61 -3.50
N GLU A 17 2.04 -11.57 -2.69
CA GLU A 17 0.82 -10.77 -2.64
C GLU A 17 0.82 -9.58 -3.59
N ARG A 18 1.99 -9.18 -4.09
CA ARG A 18 2.19 -7.93 -4.83
C ARG A 18 1.25 -7.73 -6.01
N ALA A 19 1.16 -8.71 -6.89
CA ALA A 19 0.36 -8.57 -8.11
C ALA A 19 -1.12 -8.37 -7.80
N LYS A 20 -1.64 -9.15 -6.86
CA LYS A 20 -3.03 -9.05 -6.43
C LYS A 20 -3.30 -7.72 -5.74
N LEU A 21 -2.37 -7.26 -4.94
CA LEU A 21 -2.46 -5.97 -4.25
C LEU A 21 -2.52 -4.82 -5.25
N ILE A 22 -1.60 -4.81 -6.21
CA ILE A 22 -1.56 -3.76 -7.24
C ILE A 22 -2.83 -3.77 -8.08
N ALA A 23 -3.29 -4.95 -8.47
CA ALA A 23 -4.52 -5.07 -9.27
C ALA A 23 -5.73 -4.50 -8.52
N GLY A 24 -5.84 -4.82 -7.23
CA GLY A 24 -6.93 -4.30 -6.40
C GLY A 24 -6.86 -2.78 -6.24
N LEU A 25 -5.67 -2.26 -5.99
CA LEU A 25 -5.47 -0.82 -5.85
C LEU A 25 -5.72 -0.07 -7.16
N ALA A 26 -5.30 -0.65 -8.28
CA ALA A 26 -5.51 -0.03 -9.59
C ALA A 26 -6.99 0.15 -9.91
N ARG A 27 -7.84 -0.76 -9.43
CA ARG A 27 -9.29 -0.63 -9.58
C ARG A 27 -9.84 0.55 -8.79
N ILE A 28 -9.22 0.85 -7.65
CA ILE A 28 -9.67 1.95 -6.78
C ILE A 28 -9.19 3.28 -7.32
N VAL A 29 -7.89 3.41 -7.59
CA VAL A 29 -7.29 4.69 -7.99
C VAL A 29 -7.28 4.92 -9.48
N ARG A 30 -7.51 3.87 -10.28
CA ARG A 30 -7.53 3.92 -11.74
C ARG A 30 -6.22 4.42 -12.34
N ASP A 31 -5.13 4.04 -11.72
CA ASP A 31 -3.79 4.46 -12.11
C ASP A 31 -2.80 3.39 -11.64
N VAL A 32 -2.23 2.65 -12.58
CA VAL A 32 -1.32 1.54 -12.25
C VAL A 32 -0.05 2.05 -11.57
N GLY A 33 0.48 3.19 -12.03
CA GLY A 33 1.67 3.78 -11.42
C GLY A 33 1.44 4.14 -9.96
N LEU A 34 0.32 4.78 -9.67
CA LEU A 34 -0.05 5.11 -8.29
C LEU A 34 -0.29 3.83 -7.47
N ALA A 35 -0.93 2.82 -8.06
CA ALA A 35 -1.16 1.56 -7.39
C ALA A 35 0.16 0.89 -6.99
N GLU A 36 1.16 0.94 -7.86
CA GLU A 36 2.49 0.40 -7.55
C GLU A 36 3.17 1.17 -6.41
N GLU A 37 3.06 2.49 -6.40
CA GLU A 37 3.60 3.31 -5.32
C GLU A 37 2.93 2.99 -3.98
N LEU A 38 1.62 2.85 -3.99
CA LEU A 38 0.86 2.53 -2.78
C LEU A 38 1.22 1.13 -2.25
N ALA A 39 1.40 0.17 -3.16
CA ALA A 39 1.82 -1.17 -2.78
C ALA A 39 3.22 -1.14 -2.15
N GLN A 40 4.13 -0.37 -2.71
CA GLN A 40 5.48 -0.22 -2.18
C GLN A 40 5.45 0.43 -0.79
N ASP A 41 4.60 1.43 -0.59
CA ASP A 41 4.41 2.05 0.73
C ASP A 41 3.91 1.05 1.76
N ALA A 42 3.04 0.12 1.35
CA ALA A 42 2.54 -0.93 2.23
C ALA A 42 3.66 -1.89 2.64
N LEU A 43 4.58 -2.19 1.72
CA LEU A 43 5.76 -3.01 2.05
C LEU A 43 6.63 -2.30 3.09
N VAL A 44 6.86 -1.00 2.92
CA VAL A 44 7.64 -0.23 3.89
C VAL A 44 6.97 -0.27 5.26
N ALA A 45 5.65 -0.10 5.31
CA ALA A 45 4.90 -0.18 6.56
C ALA A 45 5.04 -1.57 7.21
N ALA A 46 4.99 -2.63 6.41
CA ALA A 46 5.16 -3.99 6.91
C ALA A 46 6.57 -4.19 7.49
N LEU A 47 7.60 -3.69 6.79
CA LEU A 47 8.97 -3.79 7.27
C LEU A 47 9.19 -3.03 8.58
N GLU A 48 8.43 -1.97 8.82
CA GLU A 48 8.49 -1.21 10.05
C GLU A 48 7.71 -1.87 11.19
N GLN A 49 6.56 -2.45 10.91
CA GLN A 49 5.64 -2.96 11.94
C GLN A 49 5.76 -4.44 12.25
N TRP A 50 5.89 -5.27 11.23
CA TRP A 50 5.86 -6.72 11.41
C TRP A 50 7.04 -7.29 12.22
N PRO A 51 8.24 -6.71 12.22
CA PRO A 51 9.31 -7.23 13.09
C PRO A 51 8.94 -7.24 14.57
N SER A 52 8.12 -6.29 15.03
CA SER A 52 7.69 -6.26 16.43
C SER A 52 6.33 -6.91 16.67
N SER A 53 5.40 -6.77 15.73
CA SER A 53 4.05 -7.32 15.91
C SER A 53 3.88 -8.74 15.39
N GLY A 54 4.80 -9.22 14.55
CA GLY A 54 4.67 -10.49 13.85
C GLY A 54 3.94 -10.33 12.52
N ILE A 55 4.16 -11.29 11.63
CA ILE A 55 3.48 -11.32 10.33
C ILE A 55 2.02 -11.71 10.58
N PRO A 56 1.03 -10.92 10.09
CA PRO A 56 -0.38 -11.25 10.31
C PRO A 56 -0.77 -12.59 9.68
N ASP A 57 -1.83 -13.19 10.19
CA ASP A 57 -2.36 -14.42 9.63
C ASP A 57 -2.81 -14.25 8.18
N ARG A 58 -3.32 -13.06 7.86
CA ARG A 58 -3.74 -12.72 6.50
C ARG A 58 -2.96 -11.51 6.02
N PRO A 59 -1.70 -11.73 5.63
CA PRO A 59 -0.84 -10.60 5.27
C PRO A 59 -1.36 -9.81 4.07
N GLY A 60 -1.97 -10.48 3.09
CA GLY A 60 -2.56 -9.81 1.93
C GLY A 60 -3.66 -8.85 2.33
N ALA A 61 -4.52 -9.25 3.26
CA ALA A 61 -5.59 -8.39 3.77
C ALA A 61 -5.03 -7.18 4.51
N TRP A 62 -3.98 -7.38 5.29
CA TRP A 62 -3.31 -6.29 6.00
C TRP A 62 -2.69 -5.28 5.03
N LEU A 63 -2.01 -5.79 4.01
CA LEU A 63 -1.40 -4.95 2.98
C LEU A 63 -2.47 -4.15 2.24
N MET A 64 -3.58 -4.80 1.89
CA MET A 64 -4.68 -4.13 1.18
C MET A 64 -5.32 -3.05 2.06
N ALA A 65 -5.58 -3.34 3.33
CA ALA A 65 -6.20 -2.38 4.25
C ALA A 65 -5.30 -1.15 4.42
N THR A 66 -4.00 -1.36 4.60
CA THR A 66 -3.02 -0.28 4.74
C THR A 66 -2.96 0.58 3.48
N SER A 67 -2.88 -0.08 2.31
CA SER A 67 -2.81 0.62 1.02
C SER A 67 -4.11 1.33 0.69
N LYS A 68 -5.24 0.71 0.98
CA LYS A 68 -6.55 1.27 0.68
C LYS A 68 -6.78 2.58 1.42
N HIS A 69 -6.33 2.65 2.66
CA HIS A 69 -6.43 3.86 3.46
C HIS A 69 -5.71 5.02 2.77
N ARG A 70 -4.50 4.77 2.33
CA ARG A 70 -3.69 5.76 1.62
C ARG A 70 -4.26 6.08 0.23
N ALA A 71 -4.85 5.07 -0.42
CA ALA A 71 -5.49 5.26 -1.72
C ALA A 71 -6.67 6.23 -1.62
N LEU A 72 -7.50 6.06 -0.60
CA LEU A 72 -8.64 6.94 -0.37
C LEU A 72 -8.20 8.35 -0.04
N ASP A 73 -7.12 8.51 0.73
CA ASP A 73 -6.54 9.82 1.01
C ASP A 73 -6.02 10.48 -0.27
N ALA A 74 -5.37 9.73 -1.14
CA ALA A 74 -4.86 10.25 -2.41
C ALA A 74 -6.01 10.74 -3.29
N LEU A 75 -7.11 9.98 -3.37
CA LEU A 75 -8.28 10.37 -4.14
C LEU A 75 -8.92 11.63 -3.56
N ARG A 76 -8.98 11.73 -2.25
CA ARG A 76 -9.55 12.89 -1.57
C ARG A 76 -8.72 14.15 -1.87
N ARG A 77 -7.40 14.05 -1.80
CA ARG A 77 -6.51 15.15 -2.13
C ARG A 77 -6.64 15.58 -3.58
N SER A 78 -6.77 14.62 -4.49
CA SER A 78 -6.96 14.88 -5.90
C SER A 78 -8.25 15.66 -6.16
N LYS A 79 -9.35 15.28 -5.49
CA LYS A 79 -10.62 15.98 -5.61
C LYS A 79 -10.54 17.40 -5.06
N LEU A 80 -9.86 17.60 -3.95
CA LEU A 80 -9.67 18.92 -3.37
C LEU A 80 -8.84 19.82 -4.29
N ALA A 81 -7.77 19.28 -4.87
CA ALA A 81 -6.93 20.02 -5.81
C ALA A 81 -7.72 20.45 -7.04
N ALA A 82 -8.53 19.53 -7.59
CA ALA A 82 -9.37 19.84 -8.76
C ALA A 82 -10.40 20.94 -8.43
N ARG A 83 -11.02 20.84 -7.24
CA ARG A 83 -11.99 21.83 -6.79
C ARG A 83 -11.36 23.20 -6.63
N LYS A 84 -10.19 23.29 -6.02
CA LYS A 84 -9.47 24.54 -5.85
C LYS A 84 -9.07 25.15 -7.20
N HIS A 85 -8.65 24.31 -8.12
CA HIS A 85 -8.29 24.77 -9.47
C HIS A 85 -9.50 25.38 -10.17
N ASP A 86 -10.67 24.75 -10.05
CA ASP A 86 -11.90 25.25 -10.63
C ASP A 86 -12.32 26.60 -10.03
N GLU A 87 -12.10 26.78 -8.71
CA GLU A 87 -12.43 28.04 -8.04
C GLU A 87 -11.55 29.19 -8.51
N PHE A 88 -10.30 28.94 -8.85
CA PHE A 88 -9.35 29.97 -9.25
C PHE A 88 -9.15 30.05 -10.75
N GLY A 89 -9.59 29.04 -11.45
CA GLY A 89 -9.45 28.98 -12.88
C GLY A 89 -10.60 29.58 -13.61
#